data_def456e04198d12a16fb89018038adfd
#
_entry.id   def456e04198d12a16fb89018038adfd
#
_cell.length_a   1.000
_cell.length_b   1.000
_cell.length_c   1.000
_cell.angle_alpha   90.00
_cell.angle_beta   90.00
_cell.angle_gamma   90.00
#
_symmetry.space_group_name_H-M   'P 1'
#
loop_
_entity.id
_entity.type
_entity.pdbx_description
1 polymer ?
#
loop_
_entity_poly.entity_id
_entity_poly.type
_entity_poly.pdbx_seq_one_letter_code
_entity_poly.pdbx_strand_id
1 'polypeptide(L)'
;MGNITDDIRQHFDTFAELPFTEADSLALSQLAYARMPDNVPRYHENAETADGMIATVPIHDLLRAECYDDMFGKVWSPSMNVDLLRAMSESPRWRNLRVGAYVDEFDAETTKQFSACVFELGNGTLYVAFRGTDSSIVGWKEDFMMAFRRPVASQEAAARYLTELAGHWAGPIMVGGHSKGGNLAVYAAANVPSEIQERITVVYSHDGPGFDEAFFDEDGYVRIASKIHKSVPGSSIIGMLFETREHVEDGYTVVSSDGASIMQHFALHWQVDHGQIRTG
;
A
#
# COMPACT_ATOMS: atom_id res chain seq x y z
N MET A 1 17.81 14.22 -9.57
CA MET A 1 16.72 13.95 -8.60
C MET A 1 15.66 13.25 -9.39
N GLY A 2 15.10 12.21 -8.84
CA GLY A 2 14.17 11.37 -9.56
C GLY A 2 13.02 10.92 -8.67
N ASN A 3 12.13 10.15 -9.26
CA ASN A 3 11.05 9.49 -8.56
C ASN A 3 11.49 8.09 -8.05
N ILE A 4 10.56 7.32 -7.52
CA ILE A 4 10.84 5.95 -7.02
C ILE A 4 11.45 5.04 -8.11
N THR A 5 11.07 5.18 -9.37
CA THR A 5 11.62 4.37 -10.47
C THR A 5 13.06 4.74 -10.77
N ASP A 6 13.38 6.04 -10.74
CA ASP A 6 14.74 6.53 -10.94
C ASP A 6 15.66 6.11 -9.80
N ASP A 7 15.15 6.17 -8.56
CA ASP A 7 15.88 5.72 -7.36
C ASP A 7 16.23 4.22 -7.44
N ILE A 8 15.26 3.37 -7.79
CA ILE A 8 15.46 1.93 -7.97
C ILE A 8 16.51 1.62 -9.04
N ARG A 9 16.60 2.42 -10.09
CA ARG A 9 17.58 2.26 -11.17
C ARG A 9 18.99 2.73 -10.80
N GLN A 10 19.14 3.51 -9.75
CA GLN A 10 20.41 4.13 -9.36
C GLN A 10 20.99 3.54 -8.07
N HIS A 11 20.17 2.98 -7.18
CA HIS A 11 20.58 2.48 -5.89
C HIS A 11 20.25 0.98 -5.76
N PHE A 12 21.27 0.19 -5.50
CA PHE A 12 21.19 -1.27 -5.57
C PHE A 12 21.44 -1.97 -4.24
N ASP A 13 21.53 -1.20 -3.14
CA ASP A 13 21.66 -1.75 -1.79
C ASP A 13 20.53 -2.74 -1.51
N THR A 14 20.90 -3.97 -1.16
CA THR A 14 19.93 -5.00 -0.79
C THR A 14 19.23 -4.67 0.52
N PHE A 15 18.11 -5.33 0.86
CA PHE A 15 17.46 -5.15 2.16
C PHE A 15 18.32 -5.54 3.36
N ALA A 16 19.42 -6.26 3.16
CA ALA A 16 20.40 -6.55 4.21
C ALA A 16 21.39 -5.39 4.42
N GLU A 17 21.71 -4.63 3.37
CA GLU A 17 22.62 -3.49 3.40
C GLU A 17 21.92 -2.20 3.80
N LEU A 18 20.73 -1.96 3.23
CA LEU A 18 19.83 -0.88 3.59
C LEU A 18 18.46 -1.49 3.97
N PRO A 19 18.08 -1.48 5.26
CA PRO A 19 16.78 -1.99 5.69
C PRO A 19 15.61 -1.35 4.95
N PHE A 20 14.46 -1.99 4.99
CA PHE A 20 13.23 -1.51 4.34
C PHE A 20 12.90 -0.08 4.78
N THR A 21 12.62 0.78 3.81
CA THR A 21 12.38 2.22 4.00
C THR A 21 10.96 2.62 3.65
N GLU A 22 10.60 3.87 3.96
CA GLU A 22 9.33 4.46 3.54
C GLU A 22 9.21 4.58 2.01
N ALA A 23 10.31 4.83 1.30
CA ALA A 23 10.33 4.86 -0.17
C ALA A 23 10.06 3.47 -0.76
N ASP A 24 10.54 2.40 -0.13
CA ASP A 24 10.22 1.03 -0.53
C ASP A 24 8.72 0.74 -0.36
N SER A 25 8.14 1.18 0.75
CA SER A 25 6.70 1.08 0.97
C SER A 25 5.90 1.84 -0.10
N LEU A 26 6.33 3.04 -0.49
CA LEU A 26 5.72 3.81 -1.57
C LEU A 26 5.78 3.04 -2.91
N ALA A 27 6.92 2.43 -3.22
CA ALA A 27 7.11 1.63 -4.43
C ALA A 27 6.19 0.40 -4.47
N LEU A 28 6.07 -0.34 -3.35
CA LEU A 28 5.17 -1.49 -3.24
C LEU A 28 3.69 -1.07 -3.26
N SER A 29 3.36 0.04 -2.63
CA SER A 29 2.01 0.61 -2.66
C SER A 29 1.61 1.04 -4.08
N GLN A 30 2.56 1.54 -4.87
CA GLN A 30 2.33 1.86 -6.28
C GLN A 30 2.20 0.60 -7.13
N LEU A 31 3.05 -0.41 -6.94
CA LEU A 31 2.95 -1.67 -7.68
C LEU A 31 1.63 -2.40 -7.39
N ALA A 32 1.08 -2.26 -6.19
CA ALA A 32 -0.20 -2.84 -5.80
C ALA A 32 -1.41 -2.32 -6.60
N TYR A 33 -1.25 -1.23 -7.37
CA TYR A 33 -2.28 -0.78 -8.32
C TYR A 33 -2.43 -1.71 -9.53
N ALA A 34 -1.41 -2.52 -9.82
CA ALA A 34 -1.50 -3.49 -10.91
C ALA A 34 -2.61 -4.53 -10.65
N ARG A 35 -3.38 -4.85 -11.68
CA ARG A 35 -4.18 -6.07 -11.68
C ARG A 35 -3.24 -7.23 -11.91
N MET A 36 -3.07 -8.04 -10.88
CA MET A 36 -2.10 -9.13 -10.94
C MET A 36 -2.53 -10.19 -11.95
N PRO A 37 -1.60 -10.65 -12.82
CA PRO A 37 -1.90 -11.70 -13.80
C PRO A 37 -2.19 -13.04 -13.11
N ASP A 38 -2.73 -14.00 -13.88
CA ASP A 38 -3.25 -15.27 -13.35
C ASP A 38 -2.23 -16.17 -12.67
N ASN A 39 -0.95 -15.96 -12.95
CA ASN A 39 0.13 -16.71 -12.29
C ASN A 39 0.39 -16.26 -10.86
N VAL A 40 -0.14 -15.11 -10.43
CA VAL A 40 -0.04 -14.68 -9.03
C VAL A 40 -1.07 -15.42 -8.19
N PRO A 41 -0.65 -16.10 -7.11
CA PRO A 41 -1.57 -16.80 -6.23
C PRO A 41 -2.63 -15.88 -5.65
N ARG A 42 -3.88 -16.32 -5.76
CA ARG A 42 -5.06 -15.59 -5.27
C ARG A 42 -5.25 -15.83 -3.78
N TYR A 43 -5.76 -14.81 -3.11
CA TYR A 43 -6.31 -14.95 -1.78
C TYR A 43 -7.66 -15.69 -1.88
N HIS A 44 -7.85 -16.66 -1.01
CA HIS A 44 -9.12 -17.34 -0.83
C HIS A 44 -9.45 -17.34 0.66
N GLU A 45 -10.57 -16.76 1.03
CA GLU A 45 -11.08 -16.77 2.39
C GLU A 45 -11.18 -18.20 2.90
N ASN A 46 -10.64 -18.45 4.09
CA ASN A 46 -10.59 -19.79 4.71
C ASN A 46 -9.83 -20.87 3.91
N ALA A 47 -8.95 -20.49 2.99
CA ALA A 47 -8.14 -21.48 2.29
C ALA A 47 -7.11 -22.09 3.26
N GLU A 48 -7.30 -23.40 3.56
CA GLU A 48 -6.24 -24.19 4.15
C GLU A 48 -5.13 -24.37 3.12
N THR A 49 -4.04 -23.64 3.25
CA THR A 49 -2.82 -23.97 2.52
C THR A 49 -2.22 -25.23 3.15
N ALA A 50 -1.87 -26.21 2.32
CA ALA A 50 -1.43 -27.55 2.78
C ALA A 50 -0.26 -27.52 3.78
N ASP A 51 0.48 -26.39 3.85
CA ASP A 51 1.66 -26.21 4.70
C ASP A 51 1.58 -24.96 5.61
N GLY A 52 0.44 -24.29 5.70
CA GLY A 52 0.31 -23.04 6.49
C GLY A 52 1.14 -21.86 5.97
N MET A 53 1.65 -21.94 4.74
CA MET A 53 2.46 -20.89 4.11
C MET A 53 1.66 -20.15 3.06
N ILE A 54 1.89 -18.83 2.97
CA ILE A 54 1.30 -18.01 1.90
C ILE A 54 2.01 -18.34 0.59
N ALA A 55 1.25 -18.77 -0.42
CA ALA A 55 1.80 -19.04 -1.75
C ALA A 55 2.18 -17.72 -2.44
N THR A 56 3.38 -17.66 -3.00
CA THR A 56 3.93 -16.48 -3.68
C THR A 56 4.70 -16.86 -4.94
N VAL A 57 4.86 -15.90 -5.87
CA VAL A 57 5.71 -16.00 -7.06
C VAL A 57 6.71 -14.85 -7.07
N PRO A 58 7.89 -15.02 -7.71
CA PRO A 58 8.84 -13.93 -7.85
C PRO A 58 8.25 -12.73 -8.62
N ILE A 59 8.65 -11.51 -8.24
CA ILE A 59 8.16 -10.28 -8.89
C ILE A 59 8.44 -10.25 -10.40
N HIS A 60 9.55 -10.83 -10.85
CA HIS A 60 9.91 -10.86 -12.26
C HIS A 60 8.96 -11.75 -13.10
N ASP A 61 8.20 -12.64 -12.48
CA ASP A 61 7.15 -13.42 -13.17
C ASP A 61 5.94 -12.55 -13.58
N LEU A 62 5.88 -11.30 -13.10
CA LEU A 62 4.93 -10.30 -13.55
C LEU A 62 5.30 -9.64 -14.89
N LEU A 63 6.54 -9.84 -15.36
CA LEU A 63 7.01 -9.31 -16.65
C LEU A 63 6.41 -10.10 -17.82
N ARG A 64 5.12 -9.90 -18.03
CA ARG A 64 4.32 -10.56 -19.05
C ARG A 64 3.71 -9.49 -19.95
N ALA A 65 4.40 -9.17 -21.05
CA ALA A 65 4.01 -8.07 -21.92
C ALA A 65 2.57 -8.21 -22.46
N GLU A 66 2.12 -9.46 -22.66
CA GLU A 66 0.77 -9.78 -23.07
C GLU A 66 -0.30 -9.42 -22.02
N CYS A 67 0.10 -9.22 -20.76
CA CYS A 67 -0.80 -8.87 -19.65
C CYS A 67 -0.79 -7.38 -19.33
N TYR A 68 0.12 -6.56 -19.89
CA TYR A 68 0.30 -5.17 -19.44
C TYR A 68 -0.94 -4.30 -19.61
N ASP A 69 -1.73 -4.51 -20.66
CA ASP A 69 -2.98 -3.76 -20.87
C ASP A 69 -4.01 -4.08 -19.77
N ASP A 70 -4.10 -5.33 -19.34
CA ASP A 70 -4.98 -5.73 -18.24
C ASP A 70 -4.43 -5.27 -16.88
N MET A 71 -3.12 -5.37 -16.67
CA MET A 71 -2.46 -5.01 -15.41
C MET A 71 -2.54 -3.51 -15.14
N PHE A 72 -2.29 -2.68 -16.15
CA PHE A 72 -2.06 -1.25 -15.98
C PHE A 72 -3.02 -0.36 -16.77
N GLY A 73 -3.92 -0.89 -17.58
CA GLY A 73 -4.81 -0.10 -18.45
C GLY A 73 -5.78 0.81 -17.70
N LYS A 74 -6.02 0.56 -16.41
CA LYS A 74 -6.90 1.38 -15.55
C LYS A 74 -6.16 2.19 -14.49
N VAL A 75 -4.82 2.15 -14.48
CA VAL A 75 -4.02 2.98 -13.56
C VAL A 75 -3.63 4.29 -14.22
N TRP A 76 -3.32 5.27 -13.39
CA TRP A 76 -2.74 6.52 -13.90
C TRP A 76 -1.34 6.26 -14.47
N SER A 77 -1.09 6.76 -15.68
CA SER A 77 0.18 6.58 -16.41
C SER A 77 0.65 5.11 -16.53
N PRO A 78 -0.01 4.30 -17.38
CA PRO A 78 0.34 2.89 -17.56
C PRO A 78 1.82 2.64 -17.86
N SER A 79 2.43 3.48 -18.71
CA SER A 79 3.85 3.34 -19.09
C SER A 79 4.80 3.50 -17.91
N MET A 80 4.55 4.45 -17.02
CA MET A 80 5.39 4.65 -15.82
C MET A 80 5.27 3.46 -14.85
N ASN A 81 4.11 2.83 -14.78
CA ASN A 81 3.90 1.63 -13.95
C ASN A 81 4.62 0.39 -14.53
N VAL A 82 4.61 0.23 -15.85
CA VAL A 82 5.42 -0.80 -16.52
C VAL A 82 6.91 -0.55 -16.27
N ASP A 83 7.37 0.69 -16.35
CA ASP A 83 8.75 1.06 -16.07
C ASP A 83 9.16 0.79 -14.62
N LEU A 84 8.26 1.03 -13.66
CA LEU A 84 8.48 0.67 -12.25
C LEU A 84 8.67 -0.84 -12.10
N LEU A 85 7.76 -1.65 -12.66
CA LEU A 85 7.86 -3.11 -12.60
C LEU A 85 9.17 -3.62 -13.21
N ARG A 86 9.58 -3.06 -14.35
CA ARG A 86 10.86 -3.42 -15.01
C ARG A 86 12.04 -3.07 -14.12
N ALA A 87 12.09 -1.84 -13.59
CA ALA A 87 13.17 -1.40 -12.70
C ALA A 87 13.29 -2.30 -11.47
N MET A 88 12.16 -2.63 -10.83
CA MET A 88 12.15 -3.55 -9.69
C MET A 88 12.64 -4.95 -10.05
N SER A 89 12.22 -5.48 -11.19
CA SER A 89 12.59 -6.84 -11.63
C SER A 89 14.07 -6.96 -12.02
N GLU A 90 14.70 -5.88 -12.41
CA GLU A 90 16.13 -5.82 -12.78
C GLU A 90 17.04 -5.53 -11.58
N SER A 91 16.52 -4.84 -10.55
CA SER A 91 17.31 -4.39 -9.40
C SER A 91 17.66 -5.54 -8.43
N PRO A 92 18.90 -5.62 -7.95
CA PRO A 92 19.29 -6.61 -6.94
C PRO A 92 18.54 -6.46 -5.61
N ARG A 93 18.03 -5.26 -5.29
CA ARG A 93 17.20 -5.02 -4.12
C ARG A 93 15.85 -5.72 -4.21
N TRP A 94 15.26 -5.76 -5.42
CA TRP A 94 13.84 -6.08 -5.62
C TRP A 94 13.60 -7.41 -6.34
N ARG A 95 14.51 -7.84 -7.22
CA ARG A 95 14.26 -8.96 -8.15
C ARG A 95 13.92 -10.30 -7.48
N ASN A 96 14.32 -10.49 -6.22
CA ASN A 96 14.00 -11.68 -5.44
C ASN A 96 12.74 -11.53 -4.57
N LEU A 97 12.11 -10.36 -4.61
CA LEU A 97 10.85 -10.12 -3.94
C LEU A 97 9.77 -11.07 -4.47
N ARG A 98 8.88 -11.50 -3.61
CA ARG A 98 7.82 -12.43 -3.97
C ARG A 98 6.46 -11.82 -3.68
N VAL A 99 5.47 -12.06 -4.55
CA VAL A 99 4.11 -11.52 -4.46
C VAL A 99 3.09 -12.64 -4.43
N GLY A 100 2.03 -12.47 -3.66
CA GLY A 100 0.94 -13.45 -3.58
C GLY A 100 -0.29 -12.94 -2.83
N ALA A 101 -1.16 -13.87 -2.50
CA ALA A 101 -2.42 -13.63 -1.81
C ALA A 101 -3.23 -12.46 -2.42
N TYR A 102 -3.21 -12.34 -3.74
CA TYR A 102 -3.88 -11.23 -4.43
C TYR A 102 -5.40 -11.35 -4.38
N VAL A 103 -6.05 -10.26 -4.05
CA VAL A 103 -7.51 -10.09 -4.10
C VAL A 103 -7.87 -8.83 -4.88
N ASP A 104 -8.93 -8.90 -5.69
CA ASP A 104 -9.52 -7.75 -6.38
C ASP A 104 -11.04 -7.96 -6.43
N GLU A 105 -11.75 -7.29 -5.53
CA GLU A 105 -13.19 -7.41 -5.36
C GLU A 105 -13.89 -6.11 -5.72
N PHE A 106 -14.87 -6.23 -6.57
CA PHE A 106 -15.77 -5.14 -6.93
C PHE A 106 -17.22 -5.59 -6.72
N ASP A 107 -17.94 -4.85 -5.89
CA ASP A 107 -19.38 -5.03 -5.66
C ASP A 107 -20.08 -3.68 -5.79
N ALA A 108 -20.85 -3.52 -6.85
CA ALA A 108 -21.59 -2.29 -7.14
C ALA A 108 -22.74 -2.05 -6.18
N GLU A 109 -23.35 -3.11 -5.59
CA GLU A 109 -24.48 -2.99 -4.67
C GLU A 109 -24.04 -2.44 -3.32
N THR A 110 -22.89 -2.87 -2.83
CA THR A 110 -22.31 -2.39 -1.57
C THR A 110 -21.30 -1.27 -1.77
N THR A 111 -21.12 -0.79 -2.99
CA THR A 111 -20.07 0.18 -3.38
C THR A 111 -18.66 -0.27 -2.95
N LYS A 112 -18.43 -1.58 -2.82
CA LYS A 112 -17.18 -2.16 -2.38
C LYS A 112 -16.20 -2.25 -3.54
N GLN A 113 -15.09 -1.54 -3.43
CA GLN A 113 -13.92 -1.74 -4.26
C GLN A 113 -12.74 -2.03 -3.33
N PHE A 114 -12.34 -3.29 -3.26
CA PHE A 114 -11.25 -3.76 -2.39
C PHE A 114 -10.23 -4.55 -3.19
N SER A 115 -8.96 -4.17 -3.07
CA SER A 115 -7.86 -4.94 -3.63
C SER A 115 -6.65 -4.85 -2.73
N ALA A 116 -5.95 -5.98 -2.60
CA ALA A 116 -4.75 -6.12 -1.79
C ALA A 116 -3.86 -7.24 -2.31
N CYS A 117 -2.61 -7.20 -1.95
CA CYS A 117 -1.66 -8.29 -2.13
C CYS A 117 -0.61 -8.27 -1.02
N VAL A 118 0.21 -9.31 -0.95
CA VAL A 118 1.34 -9.36 -0.04
C VAL A 118 2.64 -9.45 -0.79
N PHE A 119 3.69 -8.91 -0.18
CA PHE A 119 5.07 -9.06 -0.64
C PHE A 119 5.90 -9.69 0.48
N GLU A 120 6.57 -10.79 0.15
CA GLU A 120 7.52 -11.43 1.05
C GLU A 120 8.90 -10.82 0.82
N LEU A 121 9.46 -10.18 1.86
CA LEU A 121 10.69 -9.38 1.73
C LEU A 121 11.98 -10.20 1.82
N GLY A 122 11.90 -11.51 1.96
CA GLY A 122 13.07 -12.41 1.99
C GLY A 122 13.84 -12.43 3.32
N ASN A 123 13.48 -11.58 4.28
CA ASN A 123 14.06 -11.52 5.63
C ASN A 123 13.10 -12.02 6.72
N GLY A 124 12.06 -12.74 6.35
CA GLY A 124 11.02 -13.22 7.25
C GLY A 124 9.93 -12.18 7.56
N THR A 125 9.93 -11.03 6.89
CA THR A 125 8.90 -9.99 7.02
C THR A 125 7.91 -10.06 5.86
N LEU A 126 6.62 -9.93 6.17
CA LEU A 126 5.55 -9.78 5.20
C LEU A 126 5.15 -8.32 5.10
N TYR A 127 5.08 -7.77 3.88
CA TYR A 127 4.48 -6.48 3.61
C TYR A 127 3.09 -6.67 3.00
N VAL A 128 2.07 -6.13 3.65
CA VAL A 128 0.67 -6.17 3.18
C VAL A 128 0.34 -4.85 2.52
N ALA A 129 0.06 -4.88 1.22
CA ALA A 129 -0.23 -3.70 0.41
C ALA A 129 -1.73 -3.60 0.09
N PHE A 130 -2.35 -2.51 0.50
CA PHE A 130 -3.73 -2.16 0.14
C PHE A 130 -3.72 -1.18 -1.02
N ARG A 131 -4.52 -1.47 -2.06
CA ARG A 131 -4.65 -0.62 -3.23
C ARG A 131 -5.57 0.57 -2.97
N GLY A 132 -5.21 1.72 -3.51
CA GLY A 132 -6.09 2.88 -3.64
C GLY A 132 -7.17 2.71 -4.71
N THR A 133 -7.87 3.79 -5.02
CA THR A 133 -8.92 3.81 -6.05
C THR A 133 -8.30 3.91 -7.45
N ASP A 134 -8.87 3.18 -8.43
CA ASP A 134 -8.45 3.25 -9.82
C ASP A 134 -8.68 4.65 -10.46
N SER A 135 -8.11 4.90 -11.62
CA SER A 135 -7.85 6.18 -12.27
C SER A 135 -9.01 7.13 -12.59
N SER A 136 -10.25 6.86 -12.24
CA SER A 136 -11.34 7.80 -12.53
C SER A 136 -11.43 8.91 -11.47
N ILE A 137 -10.69 10.01 -11.69
CA ILE A 137 -10.60 11.18 -10.79
C ILE A 137 -11.97 11.78 -10.44
N VAL A 138 -12.95 11.68 -11.32
CA VAL A 138 -14.28 12.25 -11.11
C VAL A 138 -15.15 11.35 -10.24
N GLY A 139 -15.08 10.04 -10.41
CA GLY A 139 -15.79 9.07 -9.56
C GLY A 139 -15.21 8.99 -8.15
N TRP A 140 -13.90 9.17 -8.01
CA TRP A 140 -13.19 9.05 -6.76
C TRP A 140 -13.45 10.16 -5.70
N LYS A 141 -13.78 11.38 -6.12
CA LYS A 141 -14.17 12.43 -5.15
C LYS A 141 -15.50 12.09 -4.47
N GLU A 142 -16.43 11.48 -5.20
CA GLU A 142 -17.73 11.03 -4.65
C GLU A 142 -17.58 9.72 -3.86
N ASP A 143 -16.85 8.74 -4.38
CA ASP A 143 -16.52 7.49 -3.69
C ASP A 143 -15.73 7.76 -2.40
N PHE A 144 -14.83 8.72 -2.44
CA PHE A 144 -14.05 9.13 -1.29
C PHE A 144 -14.92 9.72 -0.17
N MET A 145 -15.86 10.58 -0.48
CA MET A 145 -16.76 11.17 0.50
C MET A 145 -17.72 10.15 1.11
N MET A 146 -18.12 9.13 0.35
CA MET A 146 -18.97 8.03 0.83
C MET A 146 -18.18 6.93 1.54
N ALA A 147 -16.91 6.73 1.17
CA ALA A 147 -16.03 5.69 1.72
C ALA A 147 -15.61 5.93 3.18
N PHE A 148 -15.81 7.13 3.74
CA PHE A 148 -15.32 7.48 5.08
C PHE A 148 -16.37 7.55 6.17
N ARG A 149 -17.59 7.07 5.90
CA ARG A 149 -18.54 6.73 6.97
C ARG A 149 -18.16 5.36 7.50
N ARG A 150 -17.50 5.30 8.64
CA ARG A 150 -17.01 4.06 9.26
C ARG A 150 -18.13 3.21 9.87
N PRO A 151 -17.99 1.89 9.77
CA PRO A 151 -17.10 1.18 8.86
C PRO A 151 -17.68 1.14 7.45
N VAL A 152 -16.82 1.17 6.42
CA VAL A 152 -17.22 0.87 5.05
C VAL A 152 -16.79 -0.56 4.67
N ALA A 153 -17.45 -1.16 3.70
CA ALA A 153 -17.24 -2.56 3.33
C ALA A 153 -15.78 -2.89 2.98
N SER A 154 -15.04 -1.96 2.35
CA SER A 154 -13.61 -2.14 2.04
C SER A 154 -12.71 -2.09 3.28
N GLN A 155 -13.05 -1.30 4.31
CA GLN A 155 -12.31 -1.27 5.58
C GLN A 155 -12.48 -2.59 6.34
N GLU A 156 -13.71 -3.11 6.43
CA GLU A 156 -13.96 -4.43 7.05
C GLU A 156 -13.27 -5.55 6.29
N ALA A 157 -13.28 -5.50 4.94
CA ALA A 157 -12.55 -6.46 4.12
C ALA A 157 -11.03 -6.40 4.37
N ALA A 158 -10.46 -5.21 4.53
CA ALA A 158 -9.05 -5.02 4.82
C ALA A 158 -8.66 -5.62 6.19
N ALA A 159 -9.47 -5.42 7.22
CA ALA A 159 -9.24 -5.99 8.54
C ALA A 159 -9.35 -7.52 8.54
N ARG A 160 -10.35 -8.10 7.85
CA ARG A 160 -10.47 -9.56 7.70
C ARG A 160 -9.27 -10.14 6.95
N TYR A 161 -8.92 -9.55 5.81
CA TYR A 161 -7.78 -9.98 5.00
C TYR A 161 -6.48 -10.00 5.81
N LEU A 162 -6.18 -8.93 6.55
CA LEU A 162 -4.98 -8.86 7.40
C LEU A 162 -5.02 -9.90 8.53
N THR A 163 -6.18 -10.11 9.15
CA THR A 163 -6.35 -11.10 10.23
C THR A 163 -6.06 -12.52 9.73
N GLU A 164 -6.61 -12.91 8.60
CA GLU A 164 -6.40 -14.24 8.03
C GLU A 164 -4.95 -14.47 7.58
N LEU A 165 -4.36 -13.49 6.89
CA LEU A 165 -2.96 -13.58 6.49
C LEU A 165 -2.03 -13.72 7.70
N ALA A 166 -2.29 -12.99 8.77
CA ALA A 166 -1.51 -13.10 10.00
C ALA A 166 -1.62 -14.46 10.66
N GLY A 167 -2.72 -15.19 10.44
CA GLY A 167 -2.89 -16.57 10.87
C GLY A 167 -1.97 -17.57 10.12
N HIS A 168 -1.57 -17.24 8.90
CA HIS A 168 -0.68 -18.05 8.05
C HIS A 168 0.77 -17.54 8.02
N TRP A 169 1.10 -16.50 8.77
CA TRP A 169 2.41 -15.89 8.83
C TRP A 169 2.85 -15.69 10.27
N ALA A 170 3.96 -16.30 10.68
CA ALA A 170 4.45 -16.21 12.05
C ALA A 170 5.40 -15.02 12.30
N GLY A 171 5.97 -14.43 11.24
CA GLY A 171 6.97 -13.37 11.32
C GLY A 171 6.39 -11.97 11.52
N PRO A 172 7.24 -10.94 11.50
CA PRO A 172 6.84 -9.54 11.50
C PRO A 172 6.01 -9.18 10.29
N ILE A 173 5.12 -8.20 10.45
CA ILE A 173 4.23 -7.70 9.40
C ILE A 173 4.42 -6.19 9.29
N MET A 174 4.57 -5.71 8.08
CA MET A 174 4.43 -4.30 7.72
C MET A 174 3.16 -4.13 6.90
N VAL A 175 2.51 -3.00 7.04
CA VAL A 175 1.25 -2.72 6.33
C VAL A 175 1.38 -1.37 5.65
N GLY A 176 0.87 -1.22 4.45
CA GLY A 176 0.89 0.08 3.79
C GLY A 176 -0.03 0.20 2.60
N GLY A 177 -0.16 1.43 2.11
CA GLY A 177 -0.93 1.76 0.94
C GLY A 177 -0.83 3.24 0.59
N HIS A 178 -1.24 3.55 -0.62
CA HIS A 178 -1.31 4.91 -1.14
C HIS A 178 -2.77 5.31 -1.32
N SER A 179 -3.12 6.58 -1.08
CA SER A 179 -4.48 7.10 -1.23
C SER A 179 -5.47 6.34 -0.31
N LYS A 180 -6.61 5.90 -0.80
CA LYS A 180 -7.53 5.02 -0.08
C LYS A 180 -6.83 3.81 0.56
N GLY A 181 -5.81 3.25 -0.11
CA GLY A 181 -5.02 2.14 0.43
C GLY A 181 -4.29 2.49 1.72
N GLY A 182 -3.83 3.72 1.88
CA GLY A 182 -3.25 4.23 3.13
C GLY A 182 -4.24 4.27 4.28
N ASN A 183 -5.48 4.72 4.01
CA ASN A 183 -6.57 4.66 4.99
C ASN A 183 -6.91 3.20 5.37
N LEU A 184 -7.02 2.30 4.37
CA LEU A 184 -7.28 0.88 4.62
C LEU A 184 -6.18 0.23 5.47
N ALA A 185 -4.92 0.60 5.26
CA ALA A 185 -3.78 0.10 6.03
C ALA A 185 -3.89 0.48 7.51
N VAL A 186 -4.18 1.74 7.80
CA VAL A 186 -4.37 2.22 9.18
C VAL A 186 -5.60 1.57 9.81
N TYR A 187 -6.73 1.53 9.10
CA TYR A 187 -7.95 0.92 9.61
C TYR A 187 -7.75 -0.58 9.92
N ALA A 188 -7.17 -1.33 9.00
CA ALA A 188 -6.91 -2.75 9.20
C ALA A 188 -6.00 -2.99 10.41
N ALA A 189 -4.88 -2.27 10.51
CA ALA A 189 -3.96 -2.38 11.63
C ALA A 189 -4.61 -2.04 12.98
N ALA A 190 -5.52 -1.08 13.02
CA ALA A 190 -6.25 -0.71 14.23
C ALA A 190 -7.32 -1.75 14.63
N ASN A 191 -7.87 -2.50 13.67
CA ASN A 191 -9.03 -3.37 13.89
C ASN A 191 -8.72 -4.87 13.85
N VAL A 192 -7.45 -5.26 13.79
CA VAL A 192 -7.04 -6.66 14.00
C VAL A 192 -6.88 -6.95 15.50
N PRO A 193 -6.94 -8.24 15.92
CA PRO A 193 -6.64 -8.65 17.29
C PRO A 193 -5.30 -8.11 17.81
N SER A 194 -5.22 -7.85 19.13
CA SER A 194 -4.03 -7.26 19.77
C SER A 194 -2.74 -8.06 19.55
N GLU A 195 -2.82 -9.38 19.55
CA GLU A 195 -1.70 -10.28 19.27
C GLU A 195 -1.16 -10.13 17.83
N ILE A 196 -2.00 -9.73 16.87
CA ILE A 196 -1.56 -9.39 15.52
C ILE A 196 -0.96 -7.99 15.51
N GLN A 197 -1.56 -7.04 16.22
CA GLN A 197 -1.02 -5.68 16.35
C GLN A 197 0.40 -5.65 16.93
N GLU A 198 0.72 -6.55 17.86
CA GLU A 198 2.08 -6.70 18.42
C GLU A 198 3.10 -7.08 17.34
N ARG A 199 2.71 -7.84 16.33
CA ARG A 199 3.55 -8.28 15.22
C ARG A 199 3.65 -7.26 14.09
N ILE A 200 2.74 -6.29 14.04
CA ILE A 200 2.84 -5.16 13.10
C ILE A 200 3.96 -4.25 13.59
N THR A 201 5.00 -4.11 12.77
CA THR A 201 6.16 -3.29 13.08
C THR A 201 5.99 -1.84 12.63
N VAL A 202 5.31 -1.64 11.50
CA VAL A 202 5.13 -0.33 10.89
C VAL A 202 3.85 -0.31 10.04
N VAL A 203 3.18 0.84 10.00
CA VAL A 203 2.03 1.13 9.13
C VAL A 203 2.33 2.37 8.30
N TYR A 204 2.35 2.24 6.97
CA TYR A 204 2.59 3.35 6.07
C TYR A 204 1.29 3.85 5.43
N SER A 205 1.02 5.14 5.56
CA SER A 205 -0.11 5.82 4.91
C SER A 205 0.42 6.91 3.98
N HIS A 206 0.57 6.59 2.69
CA HIS A 206 1.04 7.54 1.69
C HIS A 206 -0.14 8.32 1.12
N ASP A 207 -0.27 9.57 1.53
CA ASP A 207 -1.34 10.49 1.15
C ASP A 207 -2.75 9.89 1.32
N GLY A 208 -2.89 9.03 2.33
CA GLY A 208 -4.18 8.47 2.71
C GLY A 208 -5.03 9.49 3.47
N PRO A 209 -6.34 9.54 3.24
CA PRO A 209 -7.22 10.38 4.04
C PRO A 209 -7.28 9.90 5.49
N GLY A 210 -7.58 10.81 6.40
CA GLY A 210 -7.73 10.55 7.83
C GLY A 210 -9.04 9.86 8.18
N PHE A 211 -9.44 9.99 9.44
CA PHE A 211 -10.62 9.36 10.02
C PHE A 211 -11.46 10.41 10.76
N ASP A 212 -12.65 10.03 11.21
CA ASP A 212 -13.40 10.84 12.16
C ASP A 212 -12.71 10.85 13.54
N GLU A 213 -13.00 11.86 14.33
CA GLU A 213 -12.33 12.10 15.62
C GLU A 213 -12.49 10.92 16.60
N ALA A 214 -13.62 10.21 16.57
CA ALA A 214 -13.87 9.08 17.46
C ALA A 214 -12.93 7.90 17.23
N PHE A 215 -12.42 7.73 16.00
CA PHE A 215 -11.49 6.65 15.67
C PHE A 215 -10.18 6.74 16.47
N PHE A 216 -9.73 7.95 16.73
CA PHE A 216 -8.45 8.17 17.41
C PHE A 216 -8.49 7.83 18.90
N ASP A 217 -9.69 7.71 19.47
CA ASP A 217 -9.89 7.29 20.87
C ASP A 217 -10.14 5.78 21.01
N GLU A 218 -10.23 5.04 19.90
CA GLU A 218 -10.39 3.59 19.93
C GLU A 218 -9.10 2.90 20.42
N ASP A 219 -9.22 1.95 21.34
CA ASP A 219 -8.08 1.21 21.90
C ASP A 219 -7.17 0.60 20.83
N GLY A 220 -7.76 0.13 19.72
CA GLY A 220 -7.04 -0.45 18.60
C GLY A 220 -6.12 0.56 17.91
N TYR A 221 -6.61 1.77 17.65
CA TYR A 221 -5.79 2.86 17.09
C TYR A 221 -4.69 3.28 18.06
N VAL A 222 -5.04 3.53 19.33
CA VAL A 222 -4.08 3.95 20.36
C VAL A 222 -2.89 3.00 20.45
N ARG A 223 -3.13 1.67 20.32
CA ARG A 223 -2.04 0.68 20.35
C ARG A 223 -1.09 0.75 19.16
N ILE A 224 -1.57 1.20 18.00
CA ILE A 224 -0.75 1.24 16.78
C ILE A 224 -0.30 2.64 16.38
N ALA A 225 -0.79 3.69 17.05
CA ALA A 225 -0.53 5.09 16.68
C ALA A 225 0.97 5.40 16.51
N SER A 226 1.80 4.93 17.42
CA SER A 226 3.27 5.14 17.35
C SER A 226 3.96 4.37 16.22
N LYS A 227 3.26 3.46 15.52
CA LYS A 227 3.77 2.68 14.40
C LYS A 227 3.37 3.27 13.04
N ILE A 228 2.51 4.29 13.04
CA ILE A 228 2.00 4.91 11.82
C ILE A 228 3.01 5.93 11.31
N HIS A 229 3.37 5.80 10.04
CA HIS A 229 4.12 6.78 9.26
C HIS A 229 3.23 7.31 8.15
N LYS A 230 2.80 8.56 8.29
CA LYS A 230 1.98 9.24 7.29
C LYS A 230 2.83 10.24 6.53
N SER A 231 2.80 10.16 5.22
CA SER A 231 3.45 11.09 4.30
C SER A 231 2.42 11.77 3.41
N VAL A 232 2.53 13.10 3.27
CA VAL A 232 1.55 13.93 2.55
C VAL A 232 2.29 14.96 1.70
N PRO A 233 2.03 15.08 0.39
CA PRO A 233 2.58 16.15 -0.42
C PRO A 233 2.12 17.53 0.04
N GLY A 234 2.98 18.54 -0.11
CA GLY A 234 2.73 19.88 0.44
C GLY A 234 1.46 20.59 -0.06
N SER A 235 0.94 20.19 -1.23
CA SER A 235 -0.35 20.71 -1.76
C SER A 235 -1.40 19.60 -1.90
N SER A 236 -1.31 18.55 -1.09
CA SER A 236 -2.28 17.46 -1.14
C SER A 236 -3.67 17.93 -0.74
N ILE A 237 -4.66 17.48 -1.53
CA ILE A 237 -6.08 17.64 -1.19
C ILE A 237 -6.56 16.37 -0.48
N ILE A 238 -5.98 15.22 -0.79
CA ILE A 238 -6.47 13.90 -0.40
C ILE A 238 -6.03 13.55 1.03
N GLY A 239 -4.74 13.60 1.29
CA GLY A 239 -4.19 13.29 2.61
C GLY A 239 -4.64 14.28 3.69
N MET A 240 -5.16 15.44 3.28
CA MET A 240 -5.73 16.46 4.16
C MET A 240 -7.25 16.37 4.30
N LEU A 241 -7.90 15.41 3.61
CA LEU A 241 -9.32 15.14 3.86
C LEU A 241 -9.50 14.59 5.27
N PHE A 242 -10.51 15.14 5.99
CA PHE A 242 -10.75 14.82 7.41
C PHE A 242 -9.54 15.22 8.27
N GLU A 243 -9.23 16.52 8.33
CA GLU A 243 -8.27 17.07 9.29
C GLU A 243 -8.65 16.63 10.70
N THR A 244 -7.83 15.79 11.27
CA THR A 244 -8.10 15.13 12.51
C THR A 244 -6.86 15.16 13.40
N ARG A 245 -6.95 14.59 14.59
CA ARG A 245 -5.87 14.47 15.57
C ARG A 245 -4.57 13.91 14.95
N GLU A 246 -4.68 12.97 13.99
CA GLU A 246 -3.56 12.40 13.26
C GLU A 246 -2.64 13.47 12.61
N HIS A 247 -3.22 14.59 12.16
CA HIS A 247 -2.46 15.72 11.61
C HIS A 247 -1.85 16.64 12.67
N VAL A 248 -2.45 16.70 13.85
CA VAL A 248 -2.10 17.68 14.89
C VAL A 248 -1.22 17.07 15.99
N GLU A 249 -1.57 15.86 16.44
CA GLU A 249 -0.92 15.23 17.60
C GLU A 249 0.12 14.18 17.17
N ASP A 250 -0.23 13.31 16.23
CA ASP A 250 0.66 12.22 15.80
C ASP A 250 1.57 12.63 14.64
N GLY A 251 1.20 13.71 13.97
CA GLY A 251 2.00 14.32 12.92
C GLY A 251 1.95 13.57 11.58
N TYR A 252 2.48 14.22 10.58
CA TYR A 252 2.75 13.65 9.26
C TYR A 252 4.00 14.31 8.67
N THR A 253 4.63 13.61 7.75
CA THR A 253 5.78 14.15 7.02
C THR A 253 5.31 14.81 5.74
N VAL A 254 5.62 16.09 5.56
CA VAL A 254 5.41 16.79 4.28
C VAL A 254 6.49 16.34 3.30
N VAL A 255 6.07 15.86 2.13
CA VAL A 255 6.98 15.33 1.11
C VAL A 255 6.96 16.16 -0.15
N SER A 256 8.10 16.16 -0.84
CA SER A 256 8.26 16.83 -2.13
C SER A 256 7.69 15.97 -3.26
N SER A 257 6.86 16.57 -4.10
CA SER A 257 6.29 15.94 -5.29
C SER A 257 6.31 16.91 -6.46
N ASP A 258 6.56 16.38 -7.65
CA ASP A 258 6.50 17.15 -8.88
C ASP A 258 5.06 17.49 -9.27
N GLY A 259 4.89 18.58 -10.01
CA GLY A 259 3.59 19.05 -10.44
C GLY A 259 2.90 19.96 -9.42
N ALA A 260 1.63 20.23 -9.65
CA ALA A 260 0.81 21.09 -8.80
C ALA A 260 -0.56 20.46 -8.53
N SER A 261 -1.16 20.80 -7.40
CA SER A 261 -2.49 20.34 -7.01
C SER A 261 -2.59 18.81 -7.00
N ILE A 262 -3.62 18.25 -7.64
CA ILE A 262 -3.89 16.81 -7.66
C ILE A 262 -2.73 15.97 -8.25
N MET A 263 -1.87 16.55 -9.07
CA MET A 263 -0.73 15.83 -9.65
C MET A 263 0.29 15.42 -8.57
N GLN A 264 0.37 16.15 -7.48
CA GLN A 264 1.24 15.80 -6.35
C GLN A 264 0.78 14.55 -5.60
N HIS A 265 -0.50 14.20 -5.72
CA HIS A 265 -1.03 12.98 -5.14
C HIS A 265 -0.42 11.70 -5.71
N PHE A 266 -0.04 11.70 -6.99
CA PHE A 266 0.46 10.49 -7.64
C PHE A 266 1.86 10.10 -7.14
N ALA A 267 1.98 8.91 -6.57
CA ALA A 267 3.21 8.40 -5.97
C ALA A 267 4.43 8.44 -6.91
N LEU A 268 4.22 8.24 -8.23
CA LEU A 268 5.27 8.32 -9.24
C LEU A 268 5.78 9.74 -9.51
N HIS A 269 5.20 10.76 -8.87
CA HIS A 269 5.68 12.15 -8.90
C HIS A 269 6.45 12.53 -7.63
N TRP A 270 6.48 11.66 -6.62
CA TRP A 270 7.18 11.95 -5.38
C TRP A 270 8.68 11.85 -5.59
N GLN A 271 9.41 12.80 -5.00
CA GLN A 271 10.86 12.86 -5.13
C GLN A 271 11.50 11.91 -4.13
N VAL A 272 12.33 11.01 -4.64
CA VAL A 272 13.04 10.00 -3.87
C VAL A 272 14.54 10.08 -4.18
N ASP A 273 15.35 9.87 -3.16
CA ASP A 273 16.80 9.85 -3.27
C ASP A 273 17.39 8.88 -2.24
N HIS A 274 18.10 7.88 -2.72
CA HIS A 274 18.76 6.83 -1.92
C HIS A 274 17.81 6.18 -0.88
N GLY A 275 16.66 5.72 -1.33
CA GLY A 275 15.65 5.03 -0.51
C GLY A 275 14.90 5.94 0.47
N GLN A 276 15.01 7.26 0.34
CA GLN A 276 14.30 8.21 1.19
C GLN A 276 13.39 9.13 0.38
N ILE A 277 12.16 9.28 0.84
CA ILE A 277 11.24 10.29 0.29
C ILE A 277 11.71 11.66 0.77
N ARG A 278 11.86 12.59 -0.15
CA ARG A 278 12.30 13.94 0.21
C ARG A 278 11.20 14.69 0.95
N THR A 279 11.60 15.29 2.05
CA THR A 279 10.75 16.23 2.80
C THR A 279 10.65 17.56 2.05
N GLY A 280 9.45 18.16 2.06
CA GLY A 280 9.14 19.44 1.40
C GLY A 280 9.41 20.64 2.28
#